data_e77de45f308677373337f766102f3bd6
#
_entry.id   e77de45f308677373337f766102f3bd6
#
_cell.length_a   1.000
_cell.length_b   1.000
_cell.length_c   1.000
_cell.angle_alpha   90.00
_cell.angle_beta   90.00
_cell.angle_gamma   90.00
#
_symmetry.space_group_name_H-M   'P 1'
#
loop_
_entity.id
_entity.type
_entity.pdbx_description
1 polymer ?
#
loop_
_entity_poly.entity_id
_entity_poly.type
_entity_poly.pdbx_seq_one_letter_code
_entity_poly.pdbx_strand_id
1 'polypeptide(L)'
;MCRAFLSPWYERGGMEPADENDEPIFVSRFNIGAVSLHLPMILAKARQENKDFHEVLDYYLEMIRKLHQRTYDYLGEMKASTNPLGYCEGGFLGGHLNPTDKIKPLLRPMTASFGITALNELQQLYNGKSLVEDGEFAVETLKYIDMKVKEYKKEDGWLYAIYGTPAENLCGLQVKQFRKKYGIIPGVSDREYVSNSFHCGVWEDITPIQKQDLEHRFWNYIEGGRIQYCKYPIGYNTEAIKTLVRRAMSMGFYEGVNLSLAYCNNCGHEELNMDICPNCGSSDLTKIERMNGYLSYSRVHGDTRLNDAKMAEIADRKSM
;
A
#
# COMPACT_ATOMS: atom_id res chain seq x y z
N MET A 1 9.40 3.83 -3.29
CA MET A 1 8.01 3.35 -3.19
C MET A 1 7.25 4.23 -2.22
N CYS A 2 6.03 4.61 -2.54
CA CYS A 2 5.15 5.37 -1.65
C CYS A 2 4.79 4.49 -0.44
N ARG A 3 4.83 5.06 0.79
CA ARG A 3 4.49 4.41 2.06
C ARG A 3 5.20 3.07 2.37
N ALA A 4 6.31 2.76 1.71
CA ALA A 4 7.12 1.61 2.08
C ALA A 4 7.88 1.90 3.36
N PHE A 5 7.76 1.01 4.33
CA PHE A 5 8.55 1.00 5.55
C PHE A 5 9.67 -0.02 5.40
N LEU A 6 10.64 0.05 6.28
CA LEU A 6 11.75 -0.89 6.34
C LEU A 6 11.59 -1.76 7.57
N SER A 7 11.85 -3.06 7.42
CA SER A 7 11.94 -3.94 8.59
C SER A 7 13.08 -3.47 9.51
N PRO A 8 12.95 -3.63 10.82
CA PRO A 8 14.04 -3.31 11.74
C PRO A 8 15.35 -3.96 11.31
N TRP A 9 16.44 -3.20 11.41
CA TRP A 9 17.81 -3.66 11.26
C TRP A 9 18.65 -2.98 12.33
N TYR A 10 19.39 -3.76 13.08
CA TYR A 10 20.19 -3.30 14.22
C TYR A 10 21.66 -3.22 13.82
N GLU A 11 22.36 -2.18 14.25
CA GLU A 11 23.73 -1.95 13.83
C GLU A 11 24.66 -3.08 14.26
N ARG A 12 24.49 -3.55 15.49
CA ARG A 12 25.33 -4.62 16.07
C ARG A 12 24.74 -6.01 15.85
N GLY A 13 23.42 -6.17 16.01
CA GLY A 13 22.76 -7.47 15.95
C GLY A 13 22.22 -7.88 14.58
N GLY A 14 22.08 -6.95 13.66
CA GLY A 14 21.53 -7.23 12.33
C GLY A 14 20.01 -7.34 12.34
N MET A 15 19.47 -8.53 12.11
CA MET A 15 18.01 -8.75 12.05
C MET A 15 17.33 -8.76 13.42
N GLU A 16 18.07 -9.05 14.47
CA GLU A 16 17.63 -9.05 15.87
C GLU A 16 18.58 -8.17 16.67
N PRO A 17 18.14 -7.51 17.74
CA PRO A 17 19.02 -6.67 18.55
C PRO A 17 20.07 -7.53 19.27
N ALA A 18 21.30 -7.03 19.34
CA ALA A 18 22.38 -7.69 20.10
C ALA A 18 22.13 -7.64 21.62
N ASP A 19 21.52 -6.56 22.10
CA ASP A 19 21.08 -6.33 23.49
C ASP A 19 19.98 -5.24 23.53
N GLU A 20 19.51 -4.90 24.73
CA GLU A 20 18.43 -3.91 24.95
C GLU A 20 18.79 -2.47 24.54
N ASN A 21 20.07 -2.17 24.30
CA ASN A 21 20.55 -0.84 23.88
C ASN A 21 20.88 -0.81 22.37
N ASP A 22 20.61 -1.88 21.63
CA ASP A 22 20.83 -1.91 20.19
C ASP A 22 19.60 -1.36 19.46
N GLU A 23 19.66 -0.10 19.05
CA GLU A 23 18.54 0.61 18.43
C GLU A 23 18.42 0.27 16.94
N PRO A 24 17.18 0.14 16.41
CA PRO A 24 16.99 -0.15 14.99
C PRO A 24 17.28 1.06 14.12
N ILE A 25 17.99 0.85 13.02
CA ILE A 25 18.31 1.86 12.01
C ILE A 25 17.29 1.82 10.89
N PHE A 26 16.64 2.96 10.61
CA PHE A 26 15.68 3.10 9.50
C PHE A 26 16.14 4.08 8.41
N VAL A 27 17.20 4.86 8.67
CA VAL A 27 17.76 5.82 7.72
C VAL A 27 18.82 5.19 6.83
N SER A 28 19.12 5.81 5.69
CA SER A 28 20.16 5.37 4.73
C SER A 28 19.97 3.92 4.24
N ARG A 29 18.73 3.46 4.18
CA ARG A 29 18.33 2.13 3.72
C ARG A 29 17.22 2.27 2.68
N PHE A 30 17.00 1.25 1.86
CA PHE A 30 15.96 1.28 0.84
C PHE A 30 15.16 -0.02 0.78
N ASN A 31 13.99 0.05 0.17
CA ASN A 31 13.20 -1.12 -0.17
C ASN A 31 13.59 -1.59 -1.58
N ILE A 32 13.94 -2.87 -1.71
CA ILE A 32 14.42 -3.47 -2.96
C ILE A 32 13.30 -3.55 -4.00
N GLY A 33 12.08 -3.81 -3.55
CA GLY A 33 10.93 -3.93 -4.43
C GLY A 33 9.74 -4.56 -3.71
N ALA A 34 8.55 -4.43 -4.31
CA ALA A 34 7.34 -5.09 -3.87
C ALA A 34 6.72 -5.91 -5.00
N VAL A 35 6.30 -7.12 -4.66
CA VAL A 35 5.49 -7.96 -5.54
C VAL A 35 4.16 -8.19 -4.85
N SER A 36 3.05 -7.84 -5.54
CA SER A 36 1.74 -7.77 -4.90
C SER A 36 0.85 -8.95 -5.29
N LEU A 37 0.26 -9.55 -4.26
CA LEU A 37 -0.82 -10.53 -4.37
C LEU A 37 -2.15 -9.81 -4.64
N HIS A 38 -2.90 -10.28 -5.61
CA HIS A 38 -4.31 -9.96 -5.78
C HIS A 38 -5.13 -11.04 -5.05
N LEU A 39 -5.47 -10.78 -3.79
CA LEU A 39 -5.99 -11.78 -2.88
C LEU A 39 -7.28 -12.48 -3.36
N PRO A 40 -8.31 -11.77 -3.90
CA PRO A 40 -9.51 -12.45 -4.42
C PRO A 40 -9.21 -13.38 -5.59
N MET A 41 -8.18 -13.10 -6.42
CA MET A 41 -7.77 -13.99 -7.50
C MET A 41 -7.26 -15.34 -6.98
N ILE A 42 -6.59 -15.34 -5.83
CA ILE A 42 -6.06 -16.53 -5.16
C ILE A 42 -7.22 -17.39 -4.64
N LEU A 43 -8.20 -16.77 -3.96
CA LEU A 43 -9.37 -17.45 -3.45
C LEU A 43 -10.24 -18.03 -4.59
N ALA A 44 -10.45 -17.25 -5.65
CA ALA A 44 -11.18 -17.71 -6.83
C ALA A 44 -10.51 -18.91 -7.50
N LYS A 45 -9.16 -18.88 -7.58
CA LYS A 45 -8.37 -20.00 -8.09
C LYS A 45 -8.51 -21.24 -7.21
N ALA A 46 -8.40 -21.09 -5.89
CA ALA A 46 -8.57 -22.19 -4.96
C ALA A 46 -9.94 -22.88 -5.12
N ARG A 47 -11.01 -22.09 -5.22
CA ARG A 47 -12.36 -22.61 -5.45
C ARG A 47 -12.50 -23.30 -6.80
N GLN A 48 -11.95 -22.72 -7.87
CA GLN A 48 -12.00 -23.32 -9.22
C GLN A 48 -11.25 -24.66 -9.28
N GLU A 49 -10.12 -24.78 -8.57
CA GLU A 49 -9.29 -25.98 -8.54
C GLU A 49 -9.71 -26.98 -7.44
N ASN A 50 -10.73 -26.64 -6.64
CA ASN A 50 -11.17 -27.41 -5.47
C ASN A 50 -10.01 -27.71 -4.50
N LYS A 51 -9.18 -26.70 -4.24
CA LYS A 51 -8.04 -26.72 -3.33
C LYS A 51 -8.29 -25.88 -2.08
N ASP A 52 -7.53 -26.15 -1.04
CA ASP A 52 -7.47 -25.28 0.12
C ASP A 52 -6.90 -23.89 -0.26
N PHE A 53 -7.45 -22.84 0.34
CA PHE A 53 -7.02 -21.46 0.07
C PHE A 53 -5.56 -21.23 0.43
N HIS A 54 -5.12 -21.76 1.60
CA HIS A 54 -3.76 -21.60 2.06
C HIS A 54 -2.76 -22.35 1.20
N GLU A 55 -3.13 -23.51 0.65
CA GLU A 55 -2.28 -24.25 -0.31
C GLU A 55 -1.98 -23.38 -1.55
N VAL A 56 -3.00 -22.73 -2.10
CA VAL A 56 -2.82 -21.85 -3.26
C VAL A 56 -2.08 -20.56 -2.87
N LEU A 57 -2.35 -20.01 -1.70
CA LEU A 57 -1.67 -18.83 -1.18
C LEU A 57 -0.17 -19.10 -0.97
N ASP A 58 0.19 -20.23 -0.36
CA ASP A 58 1.57 -20.67 -0.15
C ASP A 58 2.34 -20.78 -1.46
N TYR A 59 1.72 -21.32 -2.49
CA TYR A 59 2.34 -21.40 -3.82
C TYR A 59 2.75 -20.01 -4.33
N TYR A 60 1.88 -19.00 -4.19
CA TYR A 60 2.20 -17.64 -4.64
C TYR A 60 3.17 -16.92 -3.70
N LEU A 61 3.08 -17.14 -2.40
CA LEU A 61 4.06 -16.60 -1.44
C LEU A 61 5.46 -17.12 -1.73
N GLU A 62 5.59 -18.43 -2.00
CA GLU A 62 6.88 -19.02 -2.35
C GLU A 62 7.41 -18.50 -3.70
N MET A 63 6.53 -18.24 -4.68
CA MET A 63 6.93 -17.60 -5.94
C MET A 63 7.49 -16.19 -5.69
N ILE A 64 6.85 -15.39 -4.84
CA ILE A 64 7.34 -14.05 -4.48
C ILE A 64 8.68 -14.15 -3.76
N ARG A 65 8.81 -15.07 -2.81
CA ARG A 65 10.07 -15.36 -2.10
C ARG A 65 11.21 -15.62 -3.08
N LYS A 66 11.02 -16.54 -4.02
CA LYS A 66 12.01 -16.87 -5.06
C LYS A 66 12.35 -15.68 -5.95
N LEU A 67 11.34 -14.86 -6.29
CA LEU A 67 11.58 -13.65 -7.06
C LEU A 67 12.41 -12.64 -6.29
N HIS A 68 12.15 -12.45 -5.00
CA HIS A 68 12.96 -11.59 -4.16
C HIS A 68 14.39 -12.10 -4.00
N GLN A 69 14.60 -13.40 -3.79
CA GLN A 69 15.95 -14.00 -3.75
C GLN A 69 16.72 -13.74 -5.05
N ARG A 70 16.08 -13.97 -6.22
CA ARG A 70 16.68 -13.64 -7.52
C ARG A 70 17.00 -12.15 -7.68
N THR A 71 16.14 -11.27 -7.13
CA THR A 71 16.36 -9.82 -7.16
C THR A 71 17.56 -9.45 -6.31
N TYR A 72 17.70 -10.00 -5.11
CA TYR A 72 18.88 -9.82 -4.26
C TYR A 72 20.15 -10.29 -4.96
N ASP A 73 20.14 -11.46 -5.59
CA ASP A 73 21.30 -11.96 -6.32
C ASP A 73 21.66 -11.09 -7.51
N TYR A 74 20.66 -10.70 -8.33
CA TYR A 74 20.87 -9.82 -9.49
C TYR A 74 21.45 -8.45 -9.08
N LEU A 75 20.83 -7.79 -8.10
CA LEU A 75 21.32 -6.50 -7.61
C LEU A 75 22.70 -6.65 -6.96
N GLY A 76 22.93 -7.74 -6.25
CA GLY A 76 24.22 -8.03 -5.59
C GLY A 76 25.40 -8.10 -6.54
N GLU A 77 25.19 -8.45 -7.79
CA GLU A 77 26.22 -8.48 -8.84
C GLU A 77 26.55 -7.11 -9.43
N MET A 78 25.74 -6.08 -9.14
CA MET A 78 25.98 -4.72 -9.64
C MET A 78 27.22 -4.12 -8.99
N LYS A 79 27.96 -3.30 -9.74
CA LYS A 79 29.11 -2.56 -9.22
C LYS A 79 28.67 -1.30 -8.47
N ALA A 80 29.43 -0.92 -7.46
CA ALA A 80 29.15 0.27 -6.66
C ALA A 80 29.19 1.56 -7.49
N SER A 81 29.93 1.58 -8.61
CA SER A 81 29.94 2.68 -9.59
C SER A 81 28.58 2.98 -10.25
N THR A 82 27.58 2.11 -10.13
CA THR A 82 26.23 2.37 -10.66
C THR A 82 25.47 3.45 -9.88
N ASN A 83 25.80 3.64 -8.61
CA ASN A 83 25.30 4.74 -7.78
C ASN A 83 26.39 5.16 -6.80
N PRO A 84 27.37 5.97 -7.24
CA PRO A 84 28.52 6.34 -6.40
C PRO A 84 28.11 7.03 -5.10
N LEU A 85 27.14 7.95 -5.14
CA LEU A 85 26.69 8.67 -3.95
C LEU A 85 26.12 7.72 -2.89
N GLY A 86 25.36 6.71 -3.33
CA GLY A 86 24.77 5.71 -2.43
C GLY A 86 25.78 4.69 -1.92
N TYR A 87 26.59 4.15 -2.81
CA TYR A 87 27.40 2.96 -2.53
C TYR A 87 28.87 3.22 -2.20
N CYS A 88 29.41 4.38 -2.62
CA CYS A 88 30.82 4.73 -2.38
C CYS A 88 30.98 5.88 -1.39
N GLU A 89 30.06 6.87 -1.39
CA GLU A 89 30.17 8.11 -0.62
C GLU A 89 29.29 8.11 0.66
N GLY A 90 28.83 6.95 1.12
CA GLY A 90 28.12 6.80 2.38
C GLY A 90 26.63 7.17 2.34
N GLY A 91 26.00 7.35 1.17
CA GLY A 91 24.58 7.66 1.07
C GLY A 91 23.67 6.54 1.59
N PHE A 92 24.07 5.29 1.43
CA PHE A 92 23.42 4.14 2.04
C PHE A 92 24.27 3.55 3.18
N LEU A 93 23.60 2.86 4.08
CA LEU A 93 24.21 2.19 5.22
C LEU A 93 25.31 1.20 4.73
N GLY A 94 26.54 1.40 5.22
CA GLY A 94 27.72 0.66 4.78
C GLY A 94 28.26 1.05 3.39
N GLY A 95 27.75 2.12 2.79
CA GLY A 95 28.06 2.59 1.43
C GLY A 95 29.43 3.26 1.28
N HIS A 96 30.50 2.57 1.66
CA HIS A 96 31.91 3.00 1.49
C HIS A 96 32.69 2.00 0.65
N LEU A 97 32.07 1.47 -0.41
CA LEU A 97 32.68 0.52 -1.32
C LEU A 97 33.56 1.20 -2.36
N ASN A 98 34.56 0.48 -2.89
CA ASN A 98 35.25 0.94 -4.08
C ASN A 98 34.32 0.86 -5.31
N PRO A 99 34.47 1.73 -6.32
CA PRO A 99 33.59 1.74 -7.50
C PRO A 99 33.49 0.42 -8.26
N THR A 100 34.49 -0.44 -8.15
CA THR A 100 34.55 -1.76 -8.81
C THR A 100 33.95 -2.89 -7.96
N ASP A 101 33.72 -2.67 -6.69
CA ASP A 101 33.17 -3.67 -5.78
C ASP A 101 31.69 -3.97 -6.08
N LYS A 102 31.25 -5.18 -5.80
CA LYS A 102 29.84 -5.57 -5.87
C LYS A 102 29.09 -5.08 -4.66
N ILE A 103 27.82 -4.65 -4.87
CA ILE A 103 26.99 -4.07 -3.80
C ILE A 103 26.33 -5.12 -2.89
N LYS A 104 26.55 -6.41 -3.13
CA LYS A 104 25.92 -7.52 -2.38
C LYS A 104 25.98 -7.35 -0.84
N PRO A 105 27.10 -6.90 -0.24
CA PRO A 105 27.17 -6.68 1.21
C PRO A 105 26.19 -5.62 1.74
N LEU A 106 25.87 -4.61 0.91
CA LEU A 106 24.95 -3.52 1.26
C LEU A 106 23.49 -3.92 1.25
N LEU A 107 23.13 -5.07 0.68
CA LEU A 107 21.73 -5.47 0.51
C LEU A 107 21.13 -6.13 1.75
N ARG A 108 21.95 -6.61 2.69
CA ARG A 108 21.45 -7.28 3.91
C ARG A 108 20.50 -6.43 4.75
N PRO A 109 20.77 -5.14 5.01
CA PRO A 109 19.87 -4.26 5.74
C PRO A 109 18.69 -3.76 4.90
N MET A 110 18.59 -4.11 3.62
CA MET A 110 17.51 -3.64 2.74
C MET A 110 16.31 -4.57 2.83
N THR A 111 15.09 -4.02 2.62
CA THR A 111 13.84 -4.77 2.76
C THR A 111 13.23 -5.08 1.40
N ALA A 112 12.74 -6.31 1.22
CA ALA A 112 11.88 -6.70 0.11
C ALA A 112 10.44 -6.93 0.62
N SER A 113 9.44 -6.52 -0.18
CA SER A 113 8.06 -6.47 0.29
C SER A 113 7.13 -7.44 -0.42
N PHE A 114 6.36 -8.17 0.38
CA PHE A 114 5.23 -8.98 -0.06
C PHE A 114 3.99 -8.07 -0.07
N GLY A 115 3.61 -7.58 -1.24
CA GLY A 115 2.48 -6.67 -1.38
C GLY A 115 1.13 -7.38 -1.31
N ILE A 116 0.12 -6.68 -0.82
CA ILE A 116 -1.27 -7.13 -0.84
C ILE A 116 -2.17 -6.08 -1.48
N THR A 117 -3.23 -6.53 -2.16
CA THR A 117 -4.30 -5.70 -2.71
C THR A 117 -5.65 -6.37 -2.56
N ALA A 118 -6.72 -5.58 -2.59
CA ALA A 118 -8.10 -6.05 -2.65
C ALA A 118 -8.53 -6.94 -1.45
N LEU A 119 -8.14 -6.50 -0.24
CA LEU A 119 -8.52 -7.24 0.98
C LEU A 119 -10.04 -7.21 1.20
N ASN A 120 -10.70 -6.09 0.86
CA ASN A 120 -12.15 -5.97 0.92
C ASN A 120 -12.84 -6.97 -0.02
N GLU A 121 -12.38 -7.08 -1.26
CA GLU A 121 -12.92 -8.01 -2.25
C GLU A 121 -12.60 -9.48 -1.92
N LEU A 122 -11.50 -9.74 -1.20
CA LEU A 122 -11.25 -11.07 -0.64
C LEU A 122 -12.34 -11.47 0.35
N GLN A 123 -12.64 -10.58 1.33
CA GLN A 123 -13.68 -10.81 2.33
C GLN A 123 -15.05 -10.97 1.66
N GLN A 124 -15.35 -10.11 0.69
CA GLN A 124 -16.59 -10.12 -0.09
C GLN A 124 -16.75 -11.42 -0.88
N LEU A 125 -15.68 -11.88 -1.54
CA LEU A 125 -15.69 -13.16 -2.24
C LEU A 125 -15.86 -14.34 -1.28
N TYR A 126 -15.30 -14.25 -0.06
CA TYR A 126 -15.35 -15.34 0.91
C TYR A 126 -16.77 -15.62 1.41
N ASN A 127 -17.50 -14.60 1.85
CA ASN A 127 -18.80 -14.78 2.51
C ASN A 127 -19.89 -13.75 2.12
N GLY A 128 -19.64 -12.91 1.11
CA GLY A 128 -20.61 -11.92 0.63
C GLY A 128 -20.69 -10.66 1.48
N LYS A 129 -19.77 -10.44 2.42
CA LYS A 129 -19.74 -9.28 3.32
C LYS A 129 -18.50 -8.43 3.07
N SER A 130 -18.65 -7.09 3.19
CA SER A 130 -17.53 -6.15 3.13
C SER A 130 -16.68 -6.19 4.42
N LEU A 131 -15.52 -5.52 4.40
CA LEU A 131 -14.71 -5.35 5.62
C LEU A 131 -15.44 -4.58 6.73
N VAL A 132 -16.40 -3.73 6.36
CA VAL A 132 -17.22 -2.97 7.33
C VAL A 132 -18.22 -3.88 8.04
N GLU A 133 -18.79 -4.84 7.32
CA GLU A 133 -19.79 -5.79 7.84
C GLU A 133 -19.16 -6.97 8.59
N ASP A 134 -17.97 -7.37 8.16
CA ASP A 134 -17.19 -8.49 8.69
C ASP A 134 -15.70 -8.15 8.46
N GLY A 135 -14.81 -9.04 8.57
CA GLY A 135 -13.37 -8.85 8.30
C GLY A 135 -12.54 -9.92 8.98
N GLU A 136 -13.20 -10.91 9.57
CA GLU A 136 -12.49 -11.98 10.29
C GLU A 136 -11.60 -12.79 9.33
N PHE A 137 -12.12 -13.19 8.17
CA PHE A 137 -11.32 -13.92 7.18
C PHE A 137 -10.14 -13.09 6.64
N ALA A 138 -10.35 -11.77 6.50
CA ALA A 138 -9.27 -10.85 6.12
C ALA A 138 -8.16 -10.79 7.19
N VAL A 139 -8.53 -10.72 8.48
CA VAL A 139 -7.57 -10.76 9.60
C VAL A 139 -6.83 -12.10 9.64
N GLU A 140 -7.53 -13.23 9.52
CA GLU A 140 -6.92 -14.56 9.48
C GLU A 140 -5.94 -14.71 8.31
N THR A 141 -6.31 -14.22 7.13
CA THR A 141 -5.42 -14.21 5.95
C THR A 141 -4.16 -13.41 6.21
N LEU A 142 -4.28 -12.19 6.79
CA LEU A 142 -3.10 -11.37 7.09
C LEU A 142 -2.20 -11.99 8.16
N LYS A 143 -2.79 -12.59 9.21
CA LYS A 143 -2.02 -13.35 10.21
C LYS A 143 -1.23 -14.49 9.57
N TYR A 144 -1.87 -15.22 8.67
CA TYR A 144 -1.22 -16.32 7.97
C TYR A 144 -0.06 -15.85 7.11
N ILE A 145 -0.27 -14.79 6.30
CA ILE A 145 0.79 -14.21 5.46
C ILE A 145 1.94 -13.69 6.33
N ASP A 146 1.64 -13.01 7.43
CA ASP A 146 2.64 -12.49 8.37
C ASP A 146 3.51 -13.60 8.96
N MET A 147 2.88 -14.69 9.39
CA MET A 147 3.59 -15.89 9.87
C MET A 147 4.54 -16.43 8.80
N LYS A 148 4.06 -16.61 7.57
CA LYS A 148 4.88 -17.14 6.46
C LYS A 148 6.04 -16.21 6.09
N VAL A 149 5.79 -14.91 6.04
CA VAL A 149 6.83 -13.91 5.73
C VAL A 149 7.91 -13.87 6.82
N LYS A 150 7.54 -14.03 8.10
CA LYS A 150 8.48 -14.14 9.21
C LYS A 150 9.30 -15.43 9.16
N GLU A 151 8.68 -16.55 8.76
CA GLU A 151 9.41 -17.82 8.51
C GLU A 151 10.45 -17.62 7.40
N TYR A 152 10.06 -17.06 6.26
CA TYR A 152 10.98 -16.80 5.14
C TYR A 152 12.12 -15.86 5.51
N LYS A 153 11.83 -14.78 6.28
CA LYS A 153 12.84 -13.88 6.80
C LYS A 153 13.91 -14.63 7.61
N LYS A 154 13.47 -15.54 8.48
CA LYS A 154 14.36 -16.33 9.33
C LYS A 154 15.17 -17.35 8.53
N GLU A 155 14.56 -18.04 7.58
CA GLU A 155 15.22 -19.06 6.78
C GLU A 155 16.25 -18.48 5.80
N ASP A 156 15.90 -17.38 5.13
CA ASP A 156 16.74 -16.79 4.08
C ASP A 156 17.80 -15.82 4.62
N GLY A 157 17.60 -15.28 5.82
CA GLY A 157 18.45 -14.23 6.37
C GLY A 157 18.30 -12.88 5.64
N TRP A 158 17.17 -12.66 4.95
CA TRP A 158 16.81 -11.42 4.28
C TRP A 158 15.64 -10.72 4.99
N LEU A 159 15.59 -9.39 4.90
CA LEU A 159 14.51 -8.63 5.49
C LEU A 159 13.29 -8.63 4.56
N TYR A 160 12.27 -9.35 4.96
CA TYR A 160 10.96 -9.36 4.30
C TYR A 160 9.90 -8.72 5.17
N ALA A 161 8.91 -8.10 4.55
CA ALA A 161 7.75 -7.56 5.26
C ALA A 161 6.52 -7.48 4.35
N ILE A 162 5.32 -7.51 4.93
CA ILE A 162 4.08 -7.30 4.19
C ILE A 162 3.92 -5.83 3.88
N TYR A 163 3.51 -5.52 2.65
CA TYR A 163 3.31 -4.17 2.15
C TYR A 163 1.87 -3.95 1.69
N GLY A 164 1.21 -2.99 2.30
CA GLY A 164 -0.08 -2.51 1.84
C GLY A 164 0.07 -1.74 0.53
N THR A 165 0.00 -2.43 -0.60
CA THR A 165 0.29 -1.86 -1.91
C THR A 165 -0.68 -0.73 -2.25
N PRO A 166 -0.21 0.47 -2.62
CA PRO A 166 -1.09 1.56 -3.06
C PRO A 166 -1.92 1.20 -4.29
N ALA A 167 -1.39 0.32 -5.11
CA ALA A 167 -1.98 -0.27 -6.31
C ALA A 167 -2.37 0.74 -7.40
N GLU A 168 -2.88 1.91 -7.07
CA GLU A 168 -3.20 2.98 -8.02
C GLU A 168 -3.89 2.47 -9.30
N ASN A 169 -3.26 2.61 -10.47
CA ASN A 169 -3.77 2.09 -11.74
C ASN A 169 -3.83 0.55 -11.80
N LEU A 170 -3.06 -0.15 -10.96
CA LEU A 170 -3.08 -1.61 -10.87
C LEU A 170 -4.46 -2.13 -10.44
N CYS A 171 -5.22 -1.39 -9.62
CA CYS A 171 -6.57 -1.77 -9.19
C CYS A 171 -7.52 -2.01 -10.38
N GLY A 172 -7.45 -1.15 -11.41
CA GLY A 172 -8.23 -1.32 -12.64
C GLY A 172 -7.76 -2.49 -13.49
N LEU A 173 -6.45 -2.71 -13.58
CA LEU A 173 -5.90 -3.87 -14.30
C LEU A 173 -6.30 -5.18 -13.61
N GLN A 174 -6.25 -5.22 -12.29
CA GLN A 174 -6.59 -6.41 -11.51
C GLN A 174 -8.05 -6.82 -11.68
N VAL A 175 -9.01 -5.87 -11.65
CA VAL A 175 -10.41 -6.19 -11.88
C VAL A 175 -10.66 -6.68 -13.30
N LYS A 176 -10.02 -6.09 -14.31
CA LYS A 176 -10.10 -6.55 -15.71
C LYS A 176 -9.58 -7.99 -15.85
N GLN A 177 -8.46 -8.31 -15.24
CA GLN A 177 -7.89 -9.66 -15.25
C GLN A 177 -8.78 -10.65 -14.50
N PHE A 178 -9.37 -10.26 -13.37
CA PHE A 178 -10.30 -11.08 -12.62
C PHE A 178 -11.54 -11.41 -13.45
N ARG A 179 -12.18 -10.38 -14.04
CA ARG A 179 -13.37 -10.55 -14.91
C ARG A 179 -13.09 -11.48 -16.09
N LYS A 180 -11.93 -11.33 -16.72
CA LYS A 180 -11.53 -12.19 -17.85
C LYS A 180 -11.50 -13.67 -17.48
N LYS A 181 -11.14 -13.99 -16.24
CA LYS A 181 -10.93 -15.37 -15.79
C LYS A 181 -12.12 -15.97 -15.04
N TYR A 182 -12.80 -15.16 -14.23
CA TYR A 182 -13.83 -15.61 -13.31
C TYR A 182 -15.19 -14.95 -13.53
N GLY A 183 -15.29 -14.01 -14.47
CA GLY A 183 -16.51 -13.26 -14.74
C GLY A 183 -16.73 -12.10 -13.75
N ILE A 184 -17.94 -11.52 -13.83
CA ILE A 184 -18.37 -10.45 -12.94
C ILE A 184 -19.05 -11.08 -11.73
N ILE A 185 -18.53 -10.77 -10.54
CA ILE A 185 -19.07 -11.21 -9.25
C ILE A 185 -19.46 -9.95 -8.46
N PRO A 186 -20.73 -9.83 -8.02
CA PRO A 186 -21.20 -8.68 -7.24
C PRO A 186 -20.33 -8.46 -5.98
N GLY A 187 -19.98 -7.20 -5.73
CA GLY A 187 -19.13 -6.79 -4.61
C GLY A 187 -17.64 -7.13 -4.75
N VAL A 188 -17.24 -7.89 -5.78
CA VAL A 188 -15.86 -8.34 -6.01
C VAL A 188 -15.27 -7.75 -7.28
N SER A 189 -16.00 -7.82 -8.39
CA SER A 189 -15.49 -7.40 -9.70
C SER A 189 -16.52 -6.66 -10.56
N ASP A 190 -17.59 -6.18 -9.98
CA ASP A 190 -18.65 -5.39 -10.63
C ASP A 190 -18.30 -3.90 -10.78
N ARG A 191 -17.30 -3.38 -10.04
CA ARG A 191 -16.77 -2.02 -10.20
C ARG A 191 -15.58 -1.98 -11.16
N GLU A 192 -15.24 -0.80 -11.69
CA GLU A 192 -14.10 -0.65 -12.61
C GLU A 192 -12.73 -0.76 -11.94
N TYR A 193 -12.69 -0.94 -10.61
CA TYR A 193 -11.49 -1.08 -9.79
C TYR A 193 -11.75 -2.02 -8.61
N VAL A 194 -10.68 -2.48 -7.98
CA VAL A 194 -10.70 -3.15 -6.67
C VAL A 194 -10.09 -2.23 -5.63
N SER A 195 -10.40 -2.47 -4.36
CA SER A 195 -9.82 -1.72 -3.23
C SER A 195 -8.31 -1.89 -3.19
N ASN A 196 -7.59 -0.83 -2.86
CA ASN A 196 -6.15 -0.94 -2.67
C ASN A 196 -5.79 -1.40 -1.27
N SER A 197 -4.67 -2.10 -1.14
CA SER A 197 -4.12 -2.47 0.17
C SER A 197 -5.13 -3.24 1.05
N PHE A 198 -5.25 -2.82 2.31
CA PHE A 198 -6.14 -3.34 3.36
C PHE A 198 -7.38 -2.47 3.58
N HIS A 199 -7.60 -1.46 2.74
CA HIS A 199 -8.69 -0.52 2.94
C HIS A 199 -10.05 -1.15 2.67
N CYS A 200 -11.06 -0.70 3.42
CA CYS A 200 -12.45 -0.93 3.06
C CYS A 200 -12.80 -0.23 1.73
N GLY A 201 -13.94 -0.55 1.17
CA GLY A 201 -14.41 0.10 -0.05
C GLY A 201 -14.48 1.62 0.12
N VAL A 202 -13.98 2.38 -0.85
CA VAL A 202 -13.99 3.85 -0.80
C VAL A 202 -15.40 4.43 -0.80
N TRP A 203 -16.38 3.65 -1.28
CA TRP A 203 -17.82 3.97 -1.31
C TRP A 203 -18.54 3.80 0.03
N GLU A 204 -17.88 3.22 1.02
CA GLU A 204 -18.47 3.03 2.35
C GLU A 204 -18.72 4.40 3.00
N ASP A 205 -19.94 4.58 3.51
CA ASP A 205 -20.35 5.83 4.17
C ASP A 205 -20.08 5.73 5.67
N ILE A 206 -18.81 5.80 6.03
CA ILE A 206 -18.32 5.72 7.41
C ILE A 206 -17.50 6.94 7.76
N THR A 207 -17.56 7.32 9.02
CA THR A 207 -16.78 8.44 9.55
C THR A 207 -15.28 8.11 9.63
N PRO A 208 -14.40 9.13 9.66
CA PRO A 208 -12.96 8.91 9.89
C PRO A 208 -12.66 8.08 11.13
N ILE A 209 -13.41 8.27 12.22
CA ILE A 209 -13.26 7.51 13.46
C ILE A 209 -13.57 6.03 13.24
N GLN A 210 -14.71 5.73 12.62
CA GLN A 210 -15.11 4.36 12.30
C GLN A 210 -14.09 3.68 11.37
N LYS A 211 -13.59 4.41 10.38
CA LYS A 211 -12.58 3.88 9.45
C LYS A 211 -11.25 3.59 10.15
N GLN A 212 -10.80 4.48 11.03
CA GLN A 212 -9.60 4.25 11.84
C GLN A 212 -9.75 3.01 12.73
N ASP A 213 -10.90 2.87 13.44
CA ASP A 213 -11.18 1.70 14.29
C ASP A 213 -11.21 0.40 13.46
N LEU A 214 -11.88 0.43 12.31
CA LEU A 214 -11.97 -0.71 11.41
C LEU A 214 -10.58 -1.16 10.93
N GLU A 215 -9.79 -0.25 10.41
CA GLU A 215 -8.53 -0.59 9.73
C GLU A 215 -7.36 -0.83 10.71
N HIS A 216 -7.50 -0.40 11.96
CA HIS A 216 -6.55 -0.73 13.03
C HIS A 216 -6.38 -2.25 13.23
N ARG A 217 -7.42 -3.04 12.96
CA ARG A 217 -7.39 -4.51 13.03
C ARG A 217 -6.32 -5.13 12.13
N PHE A 218 -6.05 -4.51 10.99
CA PHE A 218 -5.12 -5.00 9.96
C PHE A 218 -3.72 -4.43 10.15
N TRP A 219 -3.61 -3.30 10.85
CA TRP A 219 -2.43 -2.46 10.89
C TRP A 219 -1.15 -3.21 11.32
N ASN A 220 -1.25 -4.02 12.36
CA ASN A 220 -0.07 -4.69 12.93
C ASN A 220 0.52 -5.81 12.08
N TYR A 221 -0.21 -6.29 11.06
CA TYR A 221 0.28 -7.33 10.15
C TYR A 221 1.01 -6.75 8.92
N ILE A 222 0.94 -5.44 8.69
CA ILE A 222 1.42 -4.82 7.45
C ILE A 222 2.62 -3.92 7.77
N GLU A 223 3.68 -4.52 8.27
CA GLU A 223 4.86 -3.81 8.78
C GLU A 223 5.76 -3.22 7.68
N GLY A 224 5.70 -3.74 6.44
CA GLY A 224 6.56 -3.32 5.32
C GLY A 224 6.10 -2.05 4.62
N GLY A 225 5.01 -1.45 5.06
CA GLY A 225 4.54 -0.19 4.54
C GLY A 225 3.03 -0.09 4.47
N ARG A 226 2.51 0.96 5.06
CA ARG A 226 1.08 1.18 5.23
C ARG A 226 0.81 2.67 5.43
N ILE A 227 -0.40 3.11 5.09
CA ILE A 227 -0.90 4.44 5.38
C ILE A 227 -2.40 4.36 5.57
N GLN A 228 -2.91 5.04 6.58
CA GLN A 228 -4.33 5.23 6.79
C GLN A 228 -4.79 6.44 5.99
N TYR A 229 -5.86 6.31 5.23
CA TYR A 229 -6.48 7.42 4.52
C TYR A 229 -7.91 7.63 5.01
N CYS A 230 -8.22 8.86 5.39
CA CYS A 230 -9.59 9.24 5.70
C CYS A 230 -9.98 10.52 4.96
N LYS A 231 -11.21 10.56 4.45
CA LYS A 231 -11.83 11.79 3.99
C LYS A 231 -12.32 12.56 5.22
N TYR A 232 -11.85 13.80 5.34
CA TYR A 232 -12.21 14.67 6.45
C TYR A 232 -13.22 15.71 5.98
N PRO A 233 -14.55 15.49 6.18
CA PRO A 233 -15.60 16.39 5.72
C PRO A 233 -15.79 17.60 6.64
N ILE A 234 -14.69 18.16 7.11
CA ILE A 234 -14.66 19.20 8.17
C ILE A 234 -14.13 20.54 7.69
N GLY A 235 -13.92 20.68 6.37
CA GLY A 235 -13.51 21.92 5.72
C GLY A 235 -12.26 22.54 6.37
N TYR A 236 -12.36 23.82 6.76
CA TYR A 236 -11.26 24.56 7.37
C TYR A 236 -11.17 24.44 8.89
N ASN A 237 -11.89 23.52 9.52
CA ASN A 237 -11.79 23.31 10.98
C ASN A 237 -10.48 22.60 11.35
N THR A 238 -9.42 23.39 11.47
CA THR A 238 -8.06 22.89 11.76
C THR A 238 -7.95 22.18 13.10
N GLU A 239 -8.75 22.53 14.11
CA GLU A 239 -8.72 21.86 15.41
C GLU A 239 -9.34 20.46 15.33
N ALA A 240 -10.39 20.28 14.56
CA ALA A 240 -10.95 18.96 14.30
C ALA A 240 -9.94 18.09 13.53
N ILE A 241 -9.26 18.65 12.51
CA ILE A 241 -8.20 17.93 11.78
C ILE A 241 -7.09 17.48 12.72
N LYS A 242 -6.57 18.40 13.56
CA LYS A 242 -5.54 18.07 14.55
C LYS A 242 -5.98 16.97 15.52
N THR A 243 -7.23 17.01 15.97
CA THR A 243 -7.79 16.03 16.91
C THR A 243 -7.84 14.63 16.26
N LEU A 244 -8.34 14.53 15.02
CA LEU A 244 -8.40 13.28 14.29
C LEU A 244 -7.00 12.72 13.95
N VAL A 245 -6.08 13.59 13.57
CA VAL A 245 -4.67 13.19 13.32
C VAL A 245 -4.01 12.70 14.59
N ARG A 246 -4.17 13.41 15.73
CA ARG A 246 -3.62 12.96 17.03
C ARG A 246 -4.19 11.61 17.45
N ARG A 247 -5.49 11.38 17.22
CA ARG A 247 -6.10 10.07 17.44
C ARG A 247 -5.46 9.00 16.58
N ALA A 248 -5.32 9.23 15.28
CA ALA A 248 -4.66 8.31 14.36
C ALA A 248 -3.23 7.98 14.81
N MET A 249 -2.46 9.00 15.20
CA MET A 249 -1.10 8.82 15.71
C MET A 249 -1.06 8.03 17.02
N SER A 250 -2.02 8.22 17.92
CA SER A 250 -2.11 7.42 19.16
C SER A 250 -2.41 5.94 18.91
N MET A 251 -3.00 5.62 17.75
CA MET A 251 -3.21 4.25 17.25
C MET A 251 -2.00 3.72 16.46
N GLY A 252 -0.94 4.50 16.33
CA GLY A 252 0.25 4.15 15.57
C GLY A 252 0.13 4.31 14.06
N PHE A 253 -0.89 5.02 13.56
CA PHE A 253 -1.08 5.23 12.14
C PHE A 253 -0.10 6.25 11.54
N TYR A 254 0.29 5.99 10.29
CA TYR A 254 0.71 7.02 9.35
C TYR A 254 -0.56 7.52 8.64
N GLU A 255 -1.03 8.69 9.03
CA GLU A 255 -2.33 9.22 8.61
C GLU A 255 -2.22 10.10 7.38
N GLY A 256 -3.07 9.83 6.40
CA GLY A 256 -3.25 10.64 5.21
C GLY A 256 -4.60 11.36 5.24
N VAL A 257 -4.59 12.65 5.57
CA VAL A 257 -5.79 13.50 5.48
C VAL A 257 -6.15 13.69 4.01
N ASN A 258 -7.38 13.34 3.63
CA ASN A 258 -7.86 13.50 2.27
C ASN A 258 -8.87 14.64 2.20
N LEU A 259 -8.47 15.70 1.49
CA LEU A 259 -9.26 16.88 1.19
C LEU A 259 -9.12 17.17 -0.31
N SER A 260 -10.25 17.48 -0.99
CA SER A 260 -10.24 17.94 -2.37
C SER A 260 -10.12 19.47 -2.38
N LEU A 261 -9.08 19.99 -2.99
CA LEU A 261 -8.95 21.42 -3.28
C LEU A 261 -9.38 21.67 -4.71
N ALA A 262 -10.28 22.61 -4.92
CA ALA A 262 -10.75 22.99 -6.24
C ALA A 262 -10.43 24.43 -6.57
N TYR A 263 -10.06 24.67 -7.81
CA TYR A 263 -9.79 25.97 -8.40
C TYR A 263 -10.72 26.20 -9.58
N CYS A 264 -11.43 27.32 -9.58
CA CYS A 264 -12.31 27.71 -10.71
C CYS A 264 -11.49 28.29 -11.85
N ASN A 265 -11.53 27.65 -13.01
CA ASN A 265 -10.78 28.11 -14.20
C ASN A 265 -11.36 29.40 -14.82
N ASN A 266 -12.59 29.77 -14.46
CA ASN A 266 -13.25 30.96 -14.99
C ASN A 266 -12.95 32.22 -14.18
N CYS A 267 -12.96 32.15 -12.85
CA CYS A 267 -12.82 33.36 -12.00
C CYS A 267 -11.69 33.29 -10.96
N GLY A 268 -10.95 32.18 -10.90
CA GLY A 268 -9.82 32.03 -9.97
C GLY A 268 -10.22 31.73 -8.50
N HIS A 269 -11.49 31.53 -8.19
CA HIS A 269 -11.90 31.19 -6.83
C HIS A 269 -11.40 29.80 -6.42
N GLU A 270 -10.90 29.70 -5.19
CA GLU A 270 -10.39 28.45 -4.61
C GLU A 270 -11.19 28.06 -3.37
N GLU A 271 -11.59 26.81 -3.28
CA GLU A 271 -12.32 26.28 -2.13
C GLU A 271 -12.15 24.75 -2.00
N LEU A 272 -12.29 24.24 -0.77
CA LEU A 272 -12.28 22.80 -0.49
C LEU A 272 -13.63 22.17 -0.89
N ASN A 273 -13.56 20.97 -1.50
CA ASN A 273 -14.71 20.14 -1.87
C ASN A 273 -15.73 20.87 -2.77
N MET A 274 -15.30 21.81 -3.60
CA MET A 274 -16.13 22.56 -4.51
C MET A 274 -16.47 21.76 -5.77
N ASP A 275 -17.75 21.65 -6.10
CA ASP A 275 -18.24 21.03 -7.34
C ASP A 275 -18.78 22.07 -8.34
N ILE A 276 -19.25 23.17 -7.83
CA ILE A 276 -19.70 24.35 -8.58
C ILE A 276 -19.11 25.58 -7.90
N CYS A 277 -18.54 26.49 -8.67
CA CYS A 277 -17.95 27.70 -8.13
C CYS A 277 -19.03 28.60 -7.49
N PRO A 278 -18.95 28.90 -6.18
CA PRO A 278 -19.94 29.74 -5.50
C PRO A 278 -19.87 31.18 -5.95
N ASN A 279 -18.75 31.62 -6.52
CA ASN A 279 -18.54 33.00 -6.96
C ASN A 279 -19.11 33.30 -8.35
N CYS A 280 -19.01 32.35 -9.30
CA CYS A 280 -19.44 32.59 -10.69
C CYS A 280 -20.34 31.51 -11.29
N GLY A 281 -20.70 30.47 -10.52
CA GLY A 281 -21.58 29.39 -10.97
C GLY A 281 -20.96 28.42 -11.97
N SER A 282 -19.66 28.54 -12.29
CA SER A 282 -18.98 27.68 -13.25
C SER A 282 -18.74 26.27 -12.69
N SER A 283 -18.94 25.25 -13.50
CA SER A 283 -18.52 23.87 -13.23
C SER A 283 -17.12 23.54 -13.82
N ASP A 284 -16.51 24.51 -14.52
CA ASP A 284 -15.16 24.33 -15.07
C ASP A 284 -14.11 24.52 -13.96
N LEU A 285 -13.81 23.43 -13.27
CA LEU A 285 -12.93 23.38 -12.11
C LEU A 285 -11.69 22.51 -12.40
N THR A 286 -10.56 22.94 -11.88
CA THR A 286 -9.38 22.09 -11.70
C THR A 286 -9.32 21.64 -10.24
N LYS A 287 -9.37 20.34 -10.00
CA LYS A 287 -9.26 19.78 -8.65
C LYS A 287 -7.90 19.17 -8.42
N ILE A 288 -7.41 19.30 -7.20
CA ILE A 288 -6.22 18.60 -6.72
C ILE A 288 -6.72 17.48 -5.82
N GLU A 289 -6.51 16.25 -6.26
CA GLU A 289 -6.96 15.05 -5.58
C GLU A 289 -5.76 14.24 -5.10
N ARG A 290 -5.92 13.58 -3.96
CA ARG A 290 -4.96 12.58 -3.53
C ARG A 290 -5.16 11.30 -4.35
N MET A 291 -4.13 10.89 -5.05
CA MET A 291 -4.14 9.60 -5.77
C MET A 291 -4.15 8.44 -4.76
N ASN A 292 -3.08 8.32 -4.01
CA ASN A 292 -2.91 7.51 -2.82
C ASN A 292 -1.80 8.15 -1.97
N GLY A 293 -0.56 7.97 -2.36
CA GLY A 293 0.58 8.56 -1.67
C GLY A 293 0.97 9.96 -2.14
N TYR A 294 0.41 10.46 -3.23
CA TYR A 294 0.72 11.79 -3.80
C TYR A 294 -0.54 12.48 -4.32
N LEU A 295 -0.42 13.77 -4.57
CA LEU A 295 -1.48 14.60 -5.12
C LEU A 295 -1.35 14.66 -6.65
N SER A 296 -2.48 14.77 -7.33
CA SER A 296 -2.53 14.97 -8.79
C SER A 296 -3.67 15.92 -9.15
N TYR A 297 -3.49 16.65 -10.24
CA TYR A 297 -4.57 17.43 -10.83
C TYR A 297 -5.58 16.50 -11.52
N SER A 298 -6.87 16.77 -11.35
CA SER A 298 -7.96 16.00 -11.95
C SER A 298 -7.95 16.01 -13.49
N ARG A 299 -7.29 17.00 -14.11
CA ARG A 299 -7.12 17.11 -15.56
C ARG A 299 -6.00 16.28 -16.14
N VAL A 300 -5.16 15.67 -15.31
CA VAL A 300 -4.03 14.83 -15.79
C VAL A 300 -4.54 13.42 -16.00
N HIS A 301 -4.95 13.11 -17.22
CA HIS A 301 -5.33 11.78 -17.66
C HIS A 301 -4.14 10.99 -18.21
N GLY A 302 -4.22 9.68 -18.15
CA GLY A 302 -3.29 8.78 -18.79
C GLY A 302 -3.13 7.45 -18.06
N ASP A 303 -2.62 6.44 -18.75
CA ASP A 303 -2.49 5.07 -18.24
C ASP A 303 -1.56 4.96 -17.03
N THR A 304 -0.67 5.93 -16.86
CA THR A 304 0.35 5.91 -15.81
C THR A 304 -0.07 6.59 -14.50
N ARG A 305 -1.10 7.44 -14.51
CA ARG A 305 -1.53 8.20 -13.30
C ARG A 305 -3.03 8.13 -13.04
N LEU A 306 -3.85 8.78 -13.89
CA LEU A 306 -5.31 8.85 -13.79
C LEU A 306 -5.93 8.10 -14.97
N ASN A 307 -5.96 6.79 -14.90
CA ASN A 307 -6.75 5.99 -15.84
C ASN A 307 -8.23 6.00 -15.44
N ASP A 308 -9.11 5.49 -16.32
CA ASP A 308 -10.56 5.49 -16.10
C ASP A 308 -10.96 4.81 -14.79
N ALA A 309 -10.27 3.72 -14.42
CA ALA A 309 -10.53 3.01 -13.18
C ALA A 309 -10.23 3.87 -11.95
N LYS A 310 -9.14 4.65 -11.99
CA LYS A 310 -8.78 5.55 -10.88
C LYS A 310 -9.71 6.76 -10.81
N MET A 311 -10.18 7.25 -11.94
CA MET A 311 -11.19 8.30 -11.99
C MET A 311 -12.52 7.80 -11.40
N ALA A 312 -12.94 6.57 -11.71
CA ALA A 312 -14.13 5.96 -11.12
C ALA A 312 -13.99 5.79 -9.60
N GLU A 313 -12.82 5.35 -9.13
CA GLU A 313 -12.54 5.23 -7.68
C GLU A 313 -12.62 6.59 -6.97
N ILE A 314 -12.05 7.66 -7.55
CA ILE A 314 -12.09 9.00 -6.98
C ILE A 314 -13.54 9.51 -6.92
N ALA A 315 -14.35 9.25 -7.95
CA ALA A 315 -15.76 9.65 -7.99
C ALA A 315 -16.60 8.94 -6.92
N ASP A 316 -16.26 7.69 -6.60
CA ASP A 316 -16.99 6.89 -5.61
C ASP A 316 -16.58 7.20 -4.14
N ARG A 317 -15.54 8.03 -3.90
CA ARG A 317 -14.98 8.24 -2.55
C ARG A 317 -15.96 8.90 -1.59
N LYS A 318 -16.31 8.18 -0.53
CA LYS A 318 -17.02 8.69 0.64
C LYS A 318 -16.16 8.65 1.89
N SER A 319 -15.49 7.53 2.13
CA SER A 319 -14.68 7.30 3.33
C SER A 319 -13.18 7.61 3.16
N MET A 320 -12.72 7.77 1.89
CA MET A 320 -11.30 7.94 1.58
C MET A 320 -10.99 9.27 0.87
#